data_0f0dcf75c6f7d4529c8f5166729bc461
#
_entry.id   0f0dcf75c6f7d4529c8f5166729bc461
#
_cell.length_a   1.000
_cell.length_b   1.000
_cell.length_c   1.000
_cell.angle_alpha   90.00
_cell.angle_beta   90.00
_cell.angle_gamma   90.00
#
_symmetry.space_group_name_H-M   'P 1'
#
loop_
_entity.id
_entity.type
_entity.pdbx_description
1 polymer ?
#
loop_
_entity_poly.entity_id
_entity_poly.type
_entity_poly.pdbx_seq_one_letter_code
_entity_poly.pdbx_strand_id
1 'polypeptide(L)'
;MKEHVLIKKAKKGDVEAFGELYTTVYKKLYRFALYILKNPQDAEDVVSEAVTDAFTGIRKLKREEAFSNWMYQIVANKCKRKMREYYREDILYEDIDMWDHSKEEHYEVRKAFMELSSEERMIIGLHLFFGYKTREIAQFMELNR
;
A
#
# COMPACT_ATOMS: atom_id res chain seq x y z
N MET A 1 -3.33 24.07 -0.08
CA MET A 1 -4.76 23.89 -0.39
C MET A 1 -5.30 22.73 0.44
N LYS A 2 -6.47 22.88 1.00
CA LYS A 2 -7.05 21.85 1.85
C LYS A 2 -7.43 20.60 1.04
N GLU A 3 -7.25 19.45 1.67
CA GLU A 3 -7.47 18.17 1.01
C GLU A 3 -8.86 18.02 0.38
N HIS A 4 -9.90 18.41 1.10
CA HIS A 4 -11.25 18.25 0.58
C HIS A 4 -11.54 19.07 -0.69
N VAL A 5 -10.87 20.21 -0.86
CA VAL A 5 -10.97 20.99 -2.10
C VAL A 5 -10.33 20.25 -3.26
N LEU A 6 -9.17 19.66 -3.01
CA LEU A 6 -8.48 18.86 -4.03
C LEU A 6 -9.30 17.63 -4.43
N ILE A 7 -9.94 16.98 -3.46
CA ILE A 7 -10.78 15.82 -3.74
C ILE A 7 -11.95 16.21 -4.63
N LYS A 8 -12.62 17.34 -4.34
CA LYS A 8 -13.73 17.82 -5.15
C LYS A 8 -13.30 18.11 -6.58
N LYS A 9 -12.16 18.75 -6.75
CA LYS A 9 -11.60 19.02 -8.09
C LYS A 9 -11.25 17.73 -8.83
N ALA A 10 -10.60 16.81 -8.13
CA ALA A 10 -10.23 15.52 -8.73
C ALA A 10 -11.45 14.73 -9.18
N LYS A 11 -12.53 14.77 -8.40
CA LYS A 11 -13.80 14.11 -8.76
C LYS A 11 -14.40 14.69 -10.03
N LYS A 12 -14.07 15.92 -10.39
CA LYS A 12 -14.52 16.57 -11.62
C LYS A 12 -13.57 16.33 -12.79
N GLY A 13 -12.49 15.56 -12.56
CA GLY A 13 -11.54 15.21 -13.59
C GLY A 13 -10.29 16.06 -13.63
N ASP A 14 -10.04 16.87 -12.60
CA ASP A 14 -8.83 17.69 -12.52
C ASP A 14 -7.62 16.82 -12.20
N VAL A 15 -6.77 16.57 -13.19
CA VAL A 15 -5.60 15.72 -13.08
C VAL A 15 -4.57 16.29 -12.11
N GLU A 16 -4.38 17.60 -12.13
CA GLU A 16 -3.40 18.23 -11.25
C GLU A 16 -3.81 18.09 -9.77
N ALA A 17 -5.10 18.28 -9.49
CA ALA A 17 -5.62 18.11 -8.14
C ALA A 17 -5.42 16.68 -7.65
N PHE A 18 -5.70 15.69 -8.51
CA PHE A 18 -5.46 14.29 -8.16
C PHE A 18 -3.97 14.03 -7.92
N GLY A 19 -3.10 14.59 -8.75
CA GLY A 19 -1.66 14.44 -8.58
C GLY A 19 -1.18 14.97 -7.25
N GLU A 20 -1.68 16.11 -6.80
CA GLU A 20 -1.34 16.66 -5.49
C GLU A 20 -1.79 15.74 -4.35
N LEU A 21 -3.00 15.20 -4.46
CA LEU A 21 -3.50 14.22 -3.47
C LEU A 21 -2.61 12.98 -3.44
N TYR A 22 -2.27 12.46 -4.61
CA TYR A 22 -1.45 11.27 -4.72
C TYR A 22 -0.07 11.46 -4.08
N THR A 23 0.55 12.63 -4.26
CA THR A 23 1.86 12.89 -3.66
C THR A 23 1.85 12.82 -2.14
N THR A 24 0.71 13.07 -1.50
CA THR A 24 0.62 13.00 -0.04
C THR A 24 0.69 11.57 0.48
N VAL A 25 0.33 10.58 -0.33
CA VAL A 25 0.27 9.17 0.11
C VAL A 25 1.29 8.28 -0.59
N TYR A 26 1.92 8.73 -1.67
CA TYR A 26 2.75 7.90 -2.54
C TYR A 26 3.83 7.13 -1.79
N LYS A 27 4.61 7.82 -0.96
CA LYS A 27 5.71 7.17 -0.24
C LYS A 27 5.22 6.05 0.66
N LYS A 28 4.12 6.30 1.34
CA LYS A 28 3.53 5.32 2.24
C LYS A 28 3.02 4.10 1.48
N LEU A 29 2.35 4.33 0.36
CA LEU A 29 1.85 3.24 -0.49
C LEU A 29 2.99 2.38 -1.02
N TYR A 30 4.03 3.02 -1.53
CA TYR A 30 5.18 2.31 -2.10
C TYR A 30 5.92 1.52 -1.02
N ARG A 31 6.17 2.13 0.12
CA ARG A 31 6.85 1.44 1.23
C ARG A 31 6.07 0.21 1.69
N PHE A 32 4.75 0.36 1.82
CA PHE A 32 3.91 -0.77 2.19
C PHE A 32 4.05 -1.90 1.16
N ALA A 33 3.87 -1.59 -0.12
CA ALA A 33 3.97 -2.60 -1.17
C ALA A 33 5.33 -3.27 -1.19
N LEU A 34 6.40 -2.51 -1.00
CA LEU A 34 7.75 -3.04 -0.98
C LEU A 34 7.97 -4.01 0.18
N TYR A 35 7.46 -3.67 1.36
CA TYR A 35 7.53 -4.56 2.52
C TYR A 35 6.80 -5.88 2.29
N ILE A 36 5.62 -5.80 1.72
CA ILE A 36 4.80 -6.99 1.52
C ILE A 36 5.39 -7.87 0.42
N LEU A 37 5.74 -7.27 -0.71
CA LEU A 37 6.13 -8.03 -1.91
C LEU A 37 7.61 -8.35 -1.98
N LYS A 38 8.46 -7.60 -1.29
CA LYS A 38 9.92 -7.77 -1.31
C LYS A 38 10.50 -7.73 -2.73
N ASN A 39 9.86 -6.98 -3.61
CA ASN A 39 10.26 -6.85 -5.00
C ASN A 39 9.95 -5.44 -5.46
N PRO A 40 10.99 -4.59 -5.73
CA PRO A 40 10.75 -3.20 -6.11
C PRO A 40 9.94 -3.05 -7.39
N GLN A 41 10.16 -3.91 -8.37
CA GLN A 41 9.43 -3.84 -9.64
C GLN A 41 7.94 -4.12 -9.41
N ASP A 42 7.62 -5.18 -8.68
CA ASP A 42 6.24 -5.52 -8.40
C ASP A 42 5.57 -4.46 -7.51
N ALA A 43 6.33 -3.88 -6.57
CA ALA A 43 5.80 -2.79 -5.75
C ALA A 43 5.43 -1.57 -6.61
N GLU A 44 6.28 -1.19 -7.55
CA GLU A 44 5.97 -0.10 -8.48
C GLU A 44 4.76 -0.42 -9.34
N ASP A 45 4.68 -1.65 -9.84
CA ASP A 45 3.55 -2.07 -10.68
C ASP A 45 2.24 -1.99 -9.91
N VAL A 46 2.23 -2.48 -8.66
CA VAL A 46 1.04 -2.44 -7.82
C VAL A 46 0.60 -1.00 -7.55
N VAL A 47 1.54 -0.13 -7.21
CA VAL A 47 1.22 1.27 -6.93
C VAL A 47 0.74 1.99 -8.20
N SER A 48 1.35 1.71 -9.34
CA SER A 48 0.93 2.29 -10.62
C SER A 48 -0.48 1.86 -10.99
N GLU A 49 -0.80 0.58 -10.83
CA GLU A 49 -2.17 0.09 -11.07
C GLU A 49 -3.16 0.73 -10.10
N ALA A 50 -2.76 0.86 -8.84
CA ALA A 50 -3.62 1.47 -7.82
C ALA A 50 -3.93 2.92 -8.14
N VAL A 51 -2.94 3.69 -8.59
CA VAL A 51 -3.18 5.11 -8.92
C VAL A 51 -4.08 5.24 -10.15
N THR A 52 -3.93 4.36 -11.12
CA THR A 52 -4.80 4.35 -12.30
C THR A 52 -6.25 4.03 -11.91
N ASP A 53 -6.44 2.99 -11.11
CA ASP A 53 -7.77 2.62 -10.63
C ASP A 53 -8.39 3.73 -9.78
N ALA A 54 -7.58 4.36 -8.95
CA ALA A 54 -8.05 5.45 -8.10
C ALA A 54 -8.48 6.66 -8.92
N PHE A 55 -7.70 7.03 -9.93
CA PHE A 55 -8.05 8.17 -10.77
C PHE A 55 -9.37 7.94 -11.49
N THR A 56 -9.57 6.75 -12.05
CA THR A 56 -10.81 6.43 -12.74
C THR A 56 -11.99 6.25 -11.79
N GLY A 57 -11.73 5.79 -10.55
CA GLY A 57 -12.78 5.48 -9.58
C GLY A 57 -13.09 6.59 -8.58
N ILE A 58 -12.33 7.69 -8.60
CA ILE A 58 -12.49 8.71 -7.56
C ILE A 58 -13.88 9.36 -7.53
N ARG A 59 -14.57 9.36 -8.66
CA ARG A 59 -15.93 9.89 -8.73
C ARG A 59 -16.90 9.13 -7.83
N LYS A 60 -16.59 7.86 -7.54
CA LYS A 60 -17.42 7.01 -6.69
C LYS A 60 -17.10 7.16 -5.21
N LEU A 61 -16.06 7.89 -4.86
CA LEU A 61 -15.68 8.09 -3.47
C LEU A 61 -16.75 8.92 -2.77
N LYS A 62 -17.43 8.30 -1.81
CA LYS A 62 -18.55 8.94 -1.12
C LYS A 62 -18.13 9.85 0.02
N ARG A 63 -17.05 9.49 0.72
CA ARG A 63 -16.52 10.28 1.82
C ARG A 63 -15.20 10.89 1.42
N GLU A 64 -15.18 12.20 1.30
CA GLU A 64 -13.98 12.92 0.89
C GLU A 64 -12.84 12.76 1.88
N GLU A 65 -13.14 12.70 3.16
CA GLU A 65 -12.14 12.50 4.21
C GLU A 65 -11.57 11.08 4.25
N ALA A 66 -12.13 10.16 3.47
CA ALA A 66 -11.67 8.78 3.40
C ALA A 66 -10.68 8.52 2.27
N PHE A 67 -10.16 9.56 1.61
CA PHE A 67 -9.29 9.39 0.44
C PHE A 67 -8.06 8.53 0.76
N SER A 68 -7.33 8.84 1.82
CA SER A 68 -6.12 8.10 2.17
C SER A 68 -6.43 6.63 2.47
N ASN A 69 -7.47 6.39 3.27
CA ASN A 69 -7.86 5.02 3.61
C ASN A 69 -8.32 4.25 2.37
N TRP A 70 -9.03 4.91 1.47
CA TRP A 70 -9.47 4.31 0.22
C TRP A 70 -8.27 3.87 -0.61
N MET A 71 -7.25 4.73 -0.74
CA MET A 71 -6.02 4.39 -1.44
C MET A 71 -5.29 3.23 -0.77
N TYR A 72 -5.23 3.22 0.56
CA TYR A 72 -4.59 2.15 1.30
C TYR A 72 -5.25 0.80 1.01
N GLN A 73 -6.58 0.78 0.99
CA GLN A 73 -7.31 -0.45 0.68
C GLN A 73 -7.05 -0.95 -0.73
N ILE A 74 -7.00 -0.04 -1.70
CA ILE A 74 -6.71 -0.44 -3.08
C ILE A 74 -5.33 -1.10 -3.16
N VAL A 75 -4.31 -0.48 -2.59
CA VAL A 75 -2.95 -1.01 -2.63
C VAL A 75 -2.85 -2.33 -1.84
N ALA A 76 -3.45 -2.38 -0.65
CA ALA A 76 -3.40 -3.60 0.16
C ALA A 76 -4.05 -4.78 -0.55
N ASN A 77 -5.20 -4.56 -1.21
CA ASN A 77 -5.87 -5.61 -1.98
C ASN A 77 -5.03 -6.09 -3.17
N LYS A 78 -4.37 -5.16 -3.86
CA LYS A 78 -3.50 -5.54 -4.98
C LYS A 78 -2.27 -6.30 -4.50
N CYS A 79 -1.68 -5.91 -3.40
CA CYS A 79 -0.56 -6.65 -2.80
C CYS A 79 -0.98 -8.07 -2.42
N LYS A 80 -2.16 -8.21 -1.84
CA LYS A 80 -2.67 -9.53 -1.45
C LYS A 80 -2.87 -10.43 -2.66
N ARG A 81 -3.41 -9.86 -3.75
CA ARG A 81 -3.58 -10.60 -5.00
C ARG A 81 -2.23 -11.04 -5.58
N LYS A 82 -1.25 -10.13 -5.55
CA LYS A 82 0.09 -10.42 -6.05
C LYS A 82 0.76 -11.54 -5.25
N MET A 83 0.59 -11.54 -3.93
CA MET A 83 1.12 -12.61 -3.09
C MET A 83 0.53 -13.98 -3.45
N ARG A 84 -0.77 -14.00 -3.79
CA ARG A 84 -1.41 -15.25 -4.23
C ARG A 84 -0.79 -15.75 -5.53
N GLU A 85 -0.44 -14.86 -6.44
CA GLU A 85 0.25 -15.22 -7.67
C GLU A 85 1.61 -15.83 -7.37
N TYR A 86 2.35 -15.25 -6.42
CA TYR A 86 3.63 -15.80 -5.99
C TYR A 86 3.50 -17.24 -5.49
N TYR A 87 2.47 -17.48 -4.69
CA TYR A 87 2.21 -18.83 -4.17
C TYR A 87 1.93 -19.83 -5.28
N ARG A 88 1.14 -19.44 -6.26
CA ARG A 88 0.78 -20.32 -7.36
C ARG A 88 1.97 -20.63 -8.28
N GLU A 89 2.84 -19.67 -8.46
CA GLU A 89 3.99 -19.79 -9.34
C GLU A 89 5.23 -20.28 -8.63
N ASP A 90 5.14 -20.50 -7.31
CA ASP A 90 6.25 -20.96 -6.47
C ASP A 90 7.46 -20.03 -6.59
N ILE A 91 7.20 -18.73 -6.67
CA ILE A 91 8.24 -17.71 -6.78
C ILE A 91 8.93 -17.51 -5.44
N LEU A 92 10.25 -17.63 -5.44
CA LEU A 92 11.04 -17.35 -4.25
C LEU A 92 11.28 -15.84 -4.15
N TYR A 93 11.14 -15.32 -2.94
CA TYR A 93 11.45 -13.90 -2.70
C TYR A 93 12.96 -13.70 -2.79
N GLU A 94 13.37 -12.65 -3.49
CA GLU A 94 14.76 -12.25 -3.49
C GLU A 94 15.08 -11.50 -2.21
N ASP A 95 16.31 -11.66 -1.73
CA ASP A 95 16.83 -10.87 -0.63
C ASP A 95 17.08 -9.45 -1.15
N ILE A 96 16.15 -8.56 -0.85
CA ILE A 96 16.24 -7.19 -1.31
C ILE A 96 16.68 -6.31 -0.17
N ASP A 97 17.66 -5.50 -0.45
CA ASP A 97 18.11 -4.49 0.48
C ASP A 97 17.19 -3.28 0.38
N MET A 98 16.12 -3.31 1.18
CA MET A 98 15.09 -2.27 1.18
C MET A 98 15.38 -1.14 2.16
N TRP A 99 16.48 -1.23 2.88
CA TRP A 99 16.75 -0.34 3.99
C TRP A 99 18.06 0.43 3.79
N ASP A 100 18.10 1.61 4.39
CA ASP A 100 19.31 2.40 4.43
C ASP A 100 20.25 1.81 5.49
N HIS A 101 21.34 1.24 5.06
CA HIS A 101 22.34 0.62 5.96
C HIS A 101 23.07 1.60 6.86
N SER A 102 22.88 2.90 6.66
CA SER A 102 23.53 3.89 7.52
C SER A 102 23.00 3.87 8.96
N LYS A 103 21.88 3.17 9.21
CA LYS A 103 21.26 3.07 10.53
C LYS A 103 21.34 1.65 11.06
N GLU A 104 22.53 1.27 11.53
CA GLU A 104 22.77 -0.07 12.06
C GLU A 104 21.90 -0.45 13.26
N GLU A 105 21.45 0.54 14.04
CA GLU A 105 20.65 0.30 15.24
C GLU A 105 19.34 -0.43 14.98
N HIS A 106 18.87 -0.44 13.75
CA HIS A 106 17.60 -1.10 13.42
C HIS A 106 17.79 -2.37 12.59
N TYR A 107 19.04 -2.82 12.42
CA TYR A 107 19.34 -3.94 11.53
C TYR A 107 18.62 -5.22 11.96
N GLU A 108 18.69 -5.56 13.26
CA GLU A 108 18.07 -6.79 13.75
C GLU A 108 16.55 -6.79 13.63
N VAL A 109 15.92 -5.64 13.89
CA VAL A 109 14.47 -5.49 13.74
C VAL A 109 14.07 -5.66 12.29
N ARG A 110 14.81 -5.03 11.38
CA ARG A 110 14.54 -5.13 9.96
C ARG A 110 14.69 -6.56 9.47
N LYS A 111 15.76 -7.23 9.89
CA LYS A 111 16.00 -8.62 9.53
C LYS A 111 14.86 -9.51 10.02
N ALA A 112 14.44 -9.34 11.28
CA ALA A 112 13.33 -10.11 11.84
C ALA A 112 12.05 -9.88 11.04
N PHE A 113 11.77 -8.64 10.66
CA PHE A 113 10.58 -8.31 9.87
C PHE A 113 10.61 -9.02 8.51
N MET A 114 11.78 -9.06 7.88
CA MET A 114 11.92 -9.70 6.57
C MET A 114 11.82 -11.23 6.63
N GLU A 115 12.02 -11.82 7.80
CA GLU A 115 11.87 -13.26 7.99
C GLU A 115 10.43 -13.70 8.24
N LEU A 116 9.52 -12.74 8.45
CA LEU A 116 8.10 -13.03 8.65
C LEU A 116 7.48 -13.60 7.36
N SER A 117 6.43 -14.40 7.53
CA SER A 117 5.64 -14.85 6.38
C SER A 117 4.95 -13.66 5.72
N SER A 118 4.52 -13.82 4.48
CA SER A 118 3.81 -12.76 3.76
C SER A 118 2.52 -12.34 4.49
N GLU A 119 1.81 -13.30 5.08
CA GLU A 119 0.60 -13.01 5.85
C GLU A 119 0.93 -12.19 7.09
N GLU A 120 1.97 -12.58 7.82
CA GLU A 120 2.42 -11.84 9.00
C GLU A 120 2.85 -10.41 8.63
N ARG A 121 3.58 -10.26 7.52
CA ARG A 121 3.98 -8.94 7.06
C ARG A 121 2.76 -8.09 6.70
N MET A 122 1.74 -8.69 6.08
CA MET A 122 0.51 -7.97 5.75
C MET A 122 -0.15 -7.42 7.02
N ILE A 123 -0.30 -8.26 8.05
CA ILE A 123 -0.92 -7.85 9.31
C ILE A 123 -0.15 -6.70 9.95
N ILE A 124 1.15 -6.85 10.07
CA ILE A 124 1.99 -5.82 10.69
C ILE A 124 2.04 -4.57 9.83
N GLY A 125 2.15 -4.74 8.53
CA GLY A 125 2.21 -3.60 7.61
C GLY A 125 0.95 -2.75 7.61
N LEU A 126 -0.22 -3.38 7.68
CA LEU A 126 -1.48 -2.64 7.76
C LEU A 126 -1.52 -1.75 8.99
N HIS A 127 -0.97 -2.23 10.10
CA HIS A 127 -0.90 -1.44 11.32
C HIS A 127 0.17 -0.34 11.24
N LEU A 128 1.40 -0.73 10.86
CA LEU A 128 2.53 0.21 10.89
C LEU A 128 2.44 1.31 9.85
N PHE A 129 2.06 0.98 8.62
CA PHE A 129 2.04 1.96 7.54
C PHE A 129 0.72 2.70 7.43
N PHE A 130 -0.39 2.00 7.62
CA PHE A 130 -1.71 2.57 7.39
C PHE A 130 -2.48 2.86 8.67
N GLY A 131 -1.94 2.45 9.82
CA GLY A 131 -2.57 2.74 11.10
C GLY A 131 -3.85 1.96 11.38
N TYR A 132 -4.05 0.84 10.70
CA TYR A 132 -5.26 0.04 10.91
C TYR A 132 -5.26 -0.55 12.32
N LYS A 133 -6.45 -0.58 12.91
CA LYS A 133 -6.66 -1.20 14.20
C LYS A 133 -6.88 -2.71 14.03
N THR A 134 -6.69 -3.46 15.10
CA THR A 134 -6.81 -4.92 15.08
C THR A 134 -8.12 -5.39 14.43
N ARG A 135 -9.23 -4.74 14.77
CA ARG A 135 -10.54 -5.10 14.20
C ARG A 135 -10.57 -4.91 12.68
N GLU A 136 -10.01 -3.80 12.22
CA GLU A 136 -9.97 -3.49 10.79
C GLU A 136 -9.09 -4.49 10.04
N ILE A 137 -7.96 -4.87 10.65
CA ILE A 137 -7.06 -5.87 10.06
C ILE A 137 -7.75 -7.22 9.96
N ALA A 138 -8.45 -7.62 11.02
CA ALA A 138 -9.18 -8.88 11.03
C ALA A 138 -10.24 -8.93 9.91
N GLN A 139 -10.97 -7.84 9.74
CA GLN A 139 -11.97 -7.75 8.67
C GLN A 139 -11.32 -7.84 7.29
N PHE A 140 -10.22 -7.13 7.09
CA PHE A 140 -9.50 -7.17 5.82
C PHE A 140 -9.02 -8.59 5.50
N MET A 141 -8.44 -9.26 6.48
CA MET A 141 -7.88 -10.61 6.28
C MET A 141 -8.99 -11.64 6.03
N GLU A 142 -10.15 -11.51 6.66
CA GLU A 142 -11.27 -12.42 6.45
C GLU A 142 -11.95 -12.23 5.10
N LEU A 143 -12.27 -10.98 4.78
CA LEU A 143 -13.01 -10.67 3.55
C LEU A 143 -12.22 -11.00 2.28
N ASN A 144 -10.91 -11.07 2.40
CA ASN A 144 -10.03 -11.25 1.24
C ASN A 144 -9.33 -12.61 1.23
N ARG A 145 -9.94 -13.59 1.84
CA ARG A 145 -9.43 -14.97 1.77
C ARG A 145 -9.53 -15.55 0.37
#